data_b0cadd13bb001cce247b800b1f05770d
#
_entry.id   b0cadd13bb001cce247b800b1f05770d
#
_cell.length_a   1.000
_cell.length_b   1.000
_cell.length_c   1.000
_cell.angle_alpha   90.00
_cell.angle_beta   90.00
_cell.angle_gamma   90.00
#
_symmetry.space_group_name_H-M   'P 1'
#
loop_
_entity.id
_entity.type
_entity.pdbx_description
1 polymer ?
#
loop_
_entity_poly.entity_id
_entity_poly.type
_entity_poly.pdbx_seq_one_letter_code
_entity_poly.pdbx_strand_id
1 'polypeptide(L)'
;MFNQPSPKMAGLLLGLTMMMIAPAAGDALKDEIAPTGKLRVAIAISPAGGAFWSTKTETGYAGVPVDLGKAMAEQLGVPVEYVAHNNSGQIVDAVSKGTWDITFLPKDPEREGRMAFGPIYEVADATYIVKPGSPVTNFATLDQPGIKVAAVNNTTTMRGAIAHLKNAKVTGYQTYDEIFGLLKGGEIDAFALSRDQLNAMAKQIPGTRVLDETFKQTVTAAAVPPNHPLSLAFAEKFMNEAIANGTLRKAYDNNGLKDRPVRTQTK
;
A
#
# COMPACT_ATOMS: atom_id res chain seq x y z
N MET A 1 23.88 -84.26 41.55
CA MET A 1 23.83 -82.82 41.90
C MET A 1 24.09 -82.04 40.62
N PHE A 2 23.03 -81.62 39.96
CA PHE A 2 23.13 -80.83 38.72
C PHE A 2 22.62 -79.38 38.96
N ASN A 3 23.53 -78.45 38.73
CA ASN A 3 23.31 -77.02 38.91
C ASN A 3 22.78 -76.46 37.60
N GLN A 4 21.57 -75.90 37.58
CA GLN A 4 21.00 -75.23 36.42
C GLN A 4 21.21 -73.73 36.56
N PRO A 5 21.61 -73.01 35.50
CA PRO A 5 21.70 -71.57 35.52
C PRO A 5 20.35 -70.88 35.10
N SER A 6 20.01 -69.87 35.84
CA SER A 6 18.84 -69.00 35.61
C SER A 6 18.90 -68.20 34.30
N PRO A 7 17.79 -67.90 33.60
CA PRO A 7 17.78 -67.07 32.43
C PRO A 7 17.84 -65.56 32.78
N LYS A 8 18.80 -64.87 32.17
CA LYS A 8 18.92 -63.39 32.21
C LYS A 8 17.81 -62.78 31.37
N MET A 9 16.91 -61.97 31.99
CA MET A 9 15.98 -61.11 31.30
C MET A 9 16.76 -60.01 30.61
N ALA A 10 16.72 -59.98 29.25
CA ALA A 10 17.18 -58.89 28.43
C ALA A 10 16.03 -57.86 28.33
N GLY A 11 16.21 -56.74 29.02
CA GLY A 11 15.28 -55.58 28.88
C GLY A 11 15.44 -54.94 27.53
N LEU A 12 14.39 -55.00 26.72
CA LEU A 12 14.28 -54.29 25.43
C LEU A 12 13.89 -52.83 25.71
N LEU A 13 14.86 -51.93 25.69
CA LEU A 13 14.62 -50.48 25.69
C LEU A 13 14.08 -50.07 24.31
N LEU A 14 12.77 -49.87 24.21
CA LEU A 14 12.14 -49.22 23.05
C LEU A 14 12.47 -47.74 23.11
N GLY A 15 13.46 -47.30 22.33
CA GLY A 15 13.76 -45.89 22.12
C GLY A 15 12.65 -45.26 21.29
N LEU A 16 11.79 -44.43 21.92
CA LEU A 16 10.80 -43.60 21.24
C LEU A 16 11.54 -42.44 20.55
N THR A 17 11.90 -42.65 19.30
CA THR A 17 12.44 -41.56 18.45
C THR A 17 11.30 -40.59 18.15
N MET A 18 11.25 -39.44 18.83
CA MET A 18 10.35 -38.36 18.57
C MET A 18 10.78 -37.71 17.23
N MET A 19 10.13 -38.12 16.16
CA MET A 19 10.32 -37.52 14.82
C MET A 19 9.79 -36.10 14.87
N MET A 20 10.65 -35.09 15.02
CA MET A 20 10.31 -33.69 14.81
C MET A 20 9.97 -33.52 13.33
N ILE A 21 8.68 -33.45 13.02
CA ILE A 21 8.20 -33.06 11.69
C ILE A 21 8.50 -31.58 11.56
N ALA A 22 9.50 -31.21 10.77
CA ALA A 22 9.73 -29.84 10.39
C ALA A 22 8.48 -29.35 9.62
N PRO A 23 7.95 -28.13 9.92
CA PRO A 23 6.81 -27.61 9.19
C PRO A 23 7.14 -27.56 7.69
N ALA A 24 6.17 -27.90 6.84
CA ALA A 24 6.33 -27.79 5.41
C ALA A 24 6.57 -26.30 5.05
N ALA A 25 7.36 -26.01 4.02
CA ALA A 25 7.69 -24.63 3.63
C ALA A 25 6.44 -23.74 3.41
N GLY A 26 5.30 -24.34 3.05
CA GLY A 26 4.02 -23.67 2.92
C GLY A 26 3.41 -23.23 4.26
N ASP A 27 3.63 -23.97 5.33
CA ASP A 27 3.15 -23.63 6.67
C ASP A 27 3.98 -22.48 7.25
N ALA A 28 5.30 -22.50 7.09
CA ALA A 28 6.18 -21.41 7.52
C ALA A 28 5.86 -20.06 6.83
N LEU A 29 5.50 -20.10 5.55
CA LEU A 29 5.05 -18.89 4.84
C LEU A 29 3.73 -18.38 5.42
N LYS A 30 2.75 -19.26 5.65
CA LYS A 30 1.44 -18.85 6.22
C LYS A 30 1.59 -18.32 7.64
N ASP A 31 2.43 -18.93 8.45
CA ASP A 31 2.73 -18.47 9.80
C ASP A 31 3.34 -17.07 9.82
N GLU A 32 4.12 -16.71 8.79
CA GLU A 32 4.71 -15.38 8.68
C GLU A 32 3.75 -14.33 8.09
N ILE A 33 3.04 -14.65 6.96
CA ILE A 33 2.24 -13.66 6.22
C ILE A 33 0.76 -13.62 6.64
N ALA A 34 0.28 -14.65 7.29
CA ALA A 34 -1.11 -14.76 7.76
C ALA A 34 -1.19 -15.33 9.19
N PRO A 35 -0.47 -14.73 10.17
CA PRO A 35 -0.31 -15.29 11.52
C PRO A 35 -1.63 -15.41 12.29
N THR A 36 -2.68 -14.76 11.83
CA THR A 36 -4.03 -14.83 12.40
C THR A 36 -4.95 -15.83 11.68
N GLY A 37 -4.40 -16.59 10.72
CA GLY A 37 -5.18 -17.46 9.82
C GLY A 37 -5.88 -16.70 8.70
N LYS A 38 -5.65 -15.38 8.57
CA LYS A 38 -6.17 -14.51 7.51
C LYS A 38 -5.04 -13.63 6.98
N LEU A 39 -5.09 -13.26 5.70
CA LEU A 39 -4.22 -12.23 5.15
C LEU A 39 -4.82 -10.85 5.46
N ARG A 40 -4.18 -10.08 6.35
CA ARG A 40 -4.61 -8.71 6.71
C ARG A 40 -3.96 -7.71 5.75
N VAL A 41 -4.78 -7.14 4.87
CA VAL A 41 -4.35 -6.20 3.83
C VAL A 41 -4.62 -4.77 4.28
N ALA A 42 -3.59 -3.98 4.55
CA ALA A 42 -3.77 -2.56 4.85
C ALA A 42 -4.07 -1.77 3.57
N ILE A 43 -5.13 -0.98 3.60
CA ILE A 43 -5.60 -0.16 2.48
C ILE A 43 -5.79 1.30 2.90
N ALA A 44 -5.41 2.23 2.01
CA ALA A 44 -5.64 3.66 2.19
C ALA A 44 -6.94 4.06 1.48
N ILE A 45 -7.83 4.76 2.19
CA ILE A 45 -9.14 5.14 1.68
C ILE A 45 -9.11 6.54 1.06
N SER A 46 -9.67 6.66 -0.14
CA SER A 46 -9.99 7.93 -0.79
C SER A 46 -11.30 7.78 -1.56
N PRO A 47 -12.19 8.80 -1.54
CA PRO A 47 -13.45 8.76 -2.31
C PRO A 47 -13.25 8.58 -3.82
N ALA A 48 -12.12 9.00 -4.35
CA ALA A 48 -11.82 8.94 -5.78
C ALA A 48 -11.23 7.58 -6.23
N GLY A 49 -10.83 6.69 -5.29
CA GLY A 49 -10.13 5.45 -5.63
C GLY A 49 -8.77 5.71 -6.30
N GLY A 50 -8.32 4.79 -7.16
CA GLY A 50 -7.07 4.90 -7.92
C GLY A 50 -6.22 3.64 -7.86
N ALA A 51 -4.98 3.71 -8.38
CA ALA A 51 -4.12 2.54 -8.48
C ALA A 51 -3.59 2.03 -7.12
N PHE A 52 -3.51 2.89 -6.10
CA PHE A 52 -3.17 2.47 -4.74
C PHE A 52 -4.21 2.87 -3.69
N TRP A 53 -5.15 3.75 -4.02
CA TRP A 53 -6.26 4.12 -3.16
C TRP A 53 -7.41 3.13 -3.28
N SER A 54 -8.13 2.93 -2.19
CA SER A 54 -9.37 2.14 -2.14
C SER A 54 -10.54 3.03 -1.76
N THR A 55 -11.74 2.65 -2.17
CA THR A 55 -12.98 3.32 -1.79
C THR A 55 -13.80 2.44 -0.86
N LYS A 56 -14.55 3.05 0.04
CA LYS A 56 -15.55 2.35 0.84
C LYS A 56 -16.81 2.16 -0.01
N THR A 57 -17.38 0.94 0.04
CA THR A 57 -18.65 0.58 -0.62
C THR A 57 -19.69 0.17 0.44
N GLU A 58 -20.92 -0.07 0.03
CA GLU A 58 -21.96 -0.56 0.93
C GLU A 58 -21.63 -1.91 1.57
N THR A 59 -20.92 -2.78 0.85
CA THR A 59 -20.60 -4.16 1.27
C THR A 59 -19.14 -4.39 1.63
N GLY A 60 -18.30 -3.34 1.66
CA GLY A 60 -16.88 -3.45 1.97
C GLY A 60 -16.02 -2.40 1.28
N TYR A 61 -15.08 -2.83 0.46
CA TYR A 61 -14.11 -1.96 -0.20
C TYR A 61 -13.93 -2.33 -1.67
N ALA A 62 -13.58 -1.34 -2.51
CA ALA A 62 -13.17 -1.50 -3.89
C ALA A 62 -11.84 -0.76 -4.14
N GLY A 63 -11.04 -1.23 -5.09
CA GLY A 63 -9.76 -0.64 -5.44
C GLY A 63 -8.76 -1.68 -5.93
N VAL A 64 -7.73 -1.25 -6.63
CA VAL A 64 -6.65 -2.14 -7.08
C VAL A 64 -6.00 -2.89 -5.92
N PRO A 65 -5.69 -2.24 -4.76
CA PRO A 65 -5.18 -2.94 -3.58
C PRO A 65 -6.14 -4.00 -3.02
N VAL A 66 -7.45 -3.77 -3.14
CA VAL A 66 -8.48 -4.72 -2.69
C VAL A 66 -8.47 -5.96 -3.58
N ASP A 67 -8.47 -5.78 -4.91
CA ASP A 67 -8.43 -6.89 -5.87
C ASP A 67 -7.13 -7.69 -5.76
N LEU A 68 -5.98 -7.03 -5.65
CA LEU A 68 -4.68 -7.69 -5.48
C LEU A 68 -4.60 -8.45 -4.14
N GLY A 69 -5.06 -7.84 -3.05
CA GLY A 69 -5.09 -8.48 -1.74
C GLY A 69 -5.97 -9.72 -1.71
N LYS A 70 -7.14 -9.66 -2.37
CA LYS A 70 -8.01 -10.82 -2.55
C LYS A 70 -7.33 -11.94 -3.33
N ALA A 71 -6.70 -11.62 -4.46
CA ALA A 71 -6.00 -12.61 -5.28
C ALA A 71 -4.81 -13.23 -4.54
N MET A 72 -4.07 -12.46 -3.73
CA MET A 72 -3.01 -12.98 -2.86
C MET A 72 -3.55 -13.96 -1.81
N ALA A 73 -4.65 -13.61 -1.14
CA ALA A 73 -5.28 -14.46 -0.13
C ALA A 73 -5.79 -15.78 -0.75
N GLU A 74 -6.39 -15.71 -1.94
CA GLU A 74 -6.81 -16.88 -2.71
C GLU A 74 -5.63 -17.79 -3.06
N GLN A 75 -4.48 -17.23 -3.48
CA GLN A 75 -3.27 -18.01 -3.79
C GLN A 75 -2.65 -18.64 -2.53
N LEU A 76 -2.75 -17.98 -1.38
CA LEU A 76 -2.33 -18.53 -0.07
C LEU A 76 -3.31 -19.58 0.48
N GLY A 77 -4.55 -19.62 -0.01
CA GLY A 77 -5.61 -20.46 0.52
C GLY A 77 -6.07 -20.03 1.93
N VAL A 78 -6.14 -18.72 2.19
CA VAL A 78 -6.61 -18.12 3.45
C VAL A 78 -7.66 -17.03 3.18
N PRO A 79 -8.55 -16.72 4.14
CA PRO A 79 -9.43 -15.57 4.03
C PRO A 79 -8.66 -14.24 3.98
N VAL A 80 -9.21 -13.23 3.29
CA VAL A 80 -8.70 -11.86 3.33
C VAL A 80 -9.44 -11.03 4.38
N GLU A 81 -8.70 -10.13 5.05
CA GLU A 81 -9.24 -9.10 5.93
C GLU A 81 -8.64 -7.74 5.53
N TYR A 82 -9.48 -6.72 5.35
CA TYR A 82 -9.00 -5.38 4.99
C TYR A 82 -8.91 -4.49 6.21
N VAL A 83 -7.73 -3.91 6.43
CA VAL A 83 -7.44 -2.96 7.52
C VAL A 83 -7.40 -1.55 6.92
N ALA A 84 -8.51 -0.82 7.04
CA ALA A 84 -8.68 0.49 6.41
C ALA A 84 -8.00 1.60 7.21
N HIS A 85 -7.29 2.49 6.50
CA HIS A 85 -6.64 3.69 7.03
C HIS A 85 -7.04 4.91 6.20
N ASN A 86 -7.09 6.08 6.82
CA ASN A 86 -7.45 7.33 6.12
C ASN A 86 -6.38 7.80 5.13
N ASN A 87 -5.15 7.33 5.27
CA ASN A 87 -4.05 7.67 4.36
C ASN A 87 -2.88 6.67 4.50
N SER A 88 -1.95 6.73 3.55
CA SER A 88 -0.79 5.84 3.53
C SER A 88 0.22 6.08 4.68
N GLY A 89 0.24 7.26 5.27
CA GLY A 89 1.05 7.55 6.46
C GLY A 89 0.60 6.74 7.66
N GLN A 90 -0.71 6.65 7.89
CA GLN A 90 -1.27 5.83 8.98
C GLN A 90 -0.96 4.33 8.83
N ILE A 91 -0.88 3.81 7.59
CA ILE A 91 -0.43 2.43 7.34
C ILE A 91 1.01 2.26 7.80
N VAL A 92 1.89 3.20 7.45
CA VAL A 92 3.29 3.19 7.88
C VAL A 92 3.43 3.27 9.40
N ASP A 93 2.63 4.12 10.05
CA ASP A 93 2.66 4.27 11.52
C ASP A 93 2.12 3.03 12.25
N ALA A 94 1.32 2.21 11.58
CA ALA A 94 0.78 0.96 12.11
C ALA A 94 1.73 -0.25 11.95
N VAL A 95 2.86 -0.13 11.23
CA VAL A 95 3.83 -1.23 11.04
C VAL A 95 4.25 -1.87 12.36
N SER A 96 4.67 -1.04 13.33
CA SER A 96 5.14 -1.53 14.63
C SER A 96 4.05 -2.13 15.52
N LYS A 97 2.78 -1.95 15.17
CA LYS A 97 1.63 -2.49 15.90
C LYS A 97 1.25 -3.90 15.45
N GLY A 98 1.81 -4.39 14.33
CA GLY A 98 1.51 -5.72 13.79
C GLY A 98 0.03 -5.92 13.42
N THR A 99 -0.66 -4.87 12.99
CA THR A 99 -2.09 -4.91 12.69
C THR A 99 -2.41 -5.29 11.26
N TRP A 100 -1.41 -5.42 10.41
CA TRP A 100 -1.54 -5.82 9.01
C TRP A 100 -0.30 -6.63 8.56
N ASP A 101 -0.45 -7.39 7.48
CA ASP A 101 0.57 -8.32 6.96
C ASP A 101 1.13 -7.86 5.61
N ILE A 102 0.31 -7.24 4.78
CA ILE A 102 0.70 -6.71 3.47
C ILE A 102 -0.04 -5.41 3.16
N THR A 103 0.57 -4.60 2.33
CA THR A 103 -0.04 -3.37 1.81
C THR A 103 0.48 -3.04 0.41
N PHE A 104 -0.17 -2.09 -0.25
CA PHE A 104 0.20 -1.55 -1.57
C PHE A 104 0.27 -0.04 -1.43
N LEU A 105 1.48 0.53 -1.41
CA LEU A 105 1.62 1.98 -1.16
C LEU A 105 2.83 2.59 -1.86
N PRO A 106 2.85 3.93 -2.00
CA PRO A 106 3.99 4.62 -2.56
C PRO A 106 5.27 4.38 -1.75
N LYS A 107 6.34 4.02 -2.47
CA LYS A 107 7.67 3.78 -1.96
C LYS A 107 8.48 5.09 -1.92
N ASP A 108 9.22 5.33 -0.87
CA ASP A 108 10.25 6.37 -0.76
C ASP A 108 11.30 5.98 0.29
N PRO A 109 12.45 6.71 0.37
CA PRO A 109 13.54 6.36 1.29
C PRO A 109 13.15 6.27 2.77
N GLU A 110 12.21 7.13 3.24
CA GLU A 110 11.76 7.08 4.62
C GLU A 110 11.01 5.77 4.93
N ARG A 111 10.22 5.30 3.98
CA ARG A 111 9.44 4.07 4.12
C ARG A 111 10.29 2.82 3.96
N GLU A 112 11.33 2.87 3.10
CA GLU A 112 12.28 1.76 2.93
C GLU A 112 13.04 1.42 4.22
N GLY A 113 13.22 2.39 5.11
CA GLY A 113 13.77 2.14 6.44
C GLY A 113 12.81 1.47 7.43
N ARG A 114 11.52 1.37 7.10
CA ARG A 114 10.45 0.91 8.00
C ARG A 114 9.72 -0.35 7.52
N MET A 115 9.83 -0.71 6.25
CA MET A 115 9.17 -1.86 5.63
C MET A 115 9.95 -2.37 4.43
N ALA A 116 9.68 -3.61 4.02
CA ALA A 116 10.30 -4.21 2.84
C ALA A 116 9.34 -4.08 1.63
N PHE A 117 9.88 -3.68 0.48
CA PHE A 117 9.13 -3.43 -0.74
C PHE A 117 9.46 -4.46 -1.81
N GLY A 118 8.42 -5.01 -2.41
CA GLY A 118 8.48 -5.82 -3.62
C GLY A 118 8.54 -4.99 -4.91
N PRO A 119 8.20 -5.60 -6.06
CA PRO A 119 8.25 -4.94 -7.36
C PRO A 119 7.30 -3.73 -7.45
N ILE A 120 7.74 -2.72 -8.18
CA ILE A 120 6.92 -1.56 -8.55
C ILE A 120 5.90 -2.01 -9.59
N TYR A 121 4.63 -1.68 -9.37
CA TYR A 121 3.56 -1.97 -10.33
C TYR A 121 2.88 -0.71 -10.88
N GLU A 122 3.12 0.45 -10.26
CA GLU A 122 2.50 1.72 -10.64
C GLU A 122 3.48 2.88 -10.53
N VAL A 123 3.33 3.87 -11.42
CA VAL A 123 3.99 5.18 -11.31
C VAL A 123 2.94 6.26 -11.52
N ALA A 124 2.84 7.16 -10.56
CA ALA A 124 1.92 8.27 -10.59
C ALA A 124 2.67 9.61 -10.52
N ASP A 125 2.24 10.56 -11.33
CA ASP A 125 2.71 11.94 -11.25
C ASP A 125 2.01 12.65 -10.09
N ALA A 126 2.77 13.41 -9.30
CA ALA A 126 2.26 14.31 -8.28
C ALA A 126 2.33 15.77 -8.76
N THR A 127 1.23 16.48 -8.56
CA THR A 127 1.07 17.89 -8.94
C THR A 127 0.18 18.61 -7.93
N TYR A 128 -0.36 19.76 -8.30
CA TYR A 128 -1.27 20.54 -7.46
C TYR A 128 -2.60 20.80 -8.21
N ILE A 129 -3.69 20.78 -7.45
CA ILE A 129 -4.96 21.39 -7.86
C ILE A 129 -5.09 22.73 -7.15
N VAL A 130 -5.55 23.75 -7.85
CA VAL A 130 -5.79 25.08 -7.29
C VAL A 130 -7.28 25.37 -7.15
N LYS A 131 -7.64 26.18 -6.15
CA LYS A 131 -9.03 26.54 -5.83
C LYS A 131 -9.76 27.19 -7.00
N PRO A 132 -11.11 27.21 -7.00
CA PRO A 132 -11.90 27.89 -8.01
C PRO A 132 -11.50 29.36 -8.17
N GLY A 133 -11.38 29.82 -9.43
CA GLY A 133 -11.04 31.21 -9.73
C GLY A 133 -9.60 31.62 -9.39
N SER A 134 -8.73 30.68 -9.02
CA SER A 134 -7.33 31.00 -8.71
C SER A 134 -6.58 31.57 -9.91
N PRO A 135 -5.77 32.65 -9.73
CA PRO A 135 -4.88 33.16 -10.76
C PRO A 135 -3.63 32.29 -10.99
N VAL A 136 -3.40 31.29 -10.14
CA VAL A 136 -2.27 30.38 -10.24
C VAL A 136 -2.42 29.48 -11.47
N THR A 137 -1.43 29.49 -12.36
CA THR A 137 -1.45 28.74 -13.62
C THR A 137 -0.30 27.73 -13.77
N ASN A 138 0.75 27.86 -12.95
CA ASN A 138 1.96 27.06 -13.00
C ASN A 138 2.69 27.07 -11.64
N PHE A 139 3.78 26.32 -11.52
CA PHE A 139 4.54 26.23 -10.27
C PHE A 139 5.18 27.56 -9.85
N ALA A 140 5.61 28.38 -10.81
CA ALA A 140 6.21 29.68 -10.48
C ALA A 140 5.19 30.65 -9.85
N THR A 141 3.94 30.62 -10.30
CA THR A 141 2.84 31.41 -9.72
C THR A 141 2.27 30.77 -8.45
N LEU A 142 2.47 29.48 -8.24
CA LEU A 142 2.08 28.76 -7.01
C LEU A 142 3.06 29.04 -5.87
N ASP A 143 4.38 29.02 -6.14
CA ASP A 143 5.40 29.15 -5.10
C ASP A 143 5.65 30.61 -4.69
N GLN A 144 4.61 31.28 -4.20
CA GLN A 144 4.67 32.67 -3.74
C GLN A 144 4.36 32.79 -2.24
N PRO A 145 4.94 33.79 -1.55
CA PRO A 145 4.60 34.08 -0.16
C PRO A 145 3.09 34.31 0.02
N GLY A 146 2.51 33.73 1.05
CA GLY A 146 1.09 33.84 1.38
C GLY A 146 0.21 32.77 0.74
N ILE A 147 0.68 32.01 -0.27
CA ILE A 147 -0.05 30.88 -0.84
C ILE A 147 -0.08 29.72 0.17
N LYS A 148 -1.30 29.20 0.43
CA LYS A 148 -1.57 28.11 1.36
C LYS A 148 -1.75 26.81 0.58
N VAL A 149 -0.78 25.91 0.69
CA VAL A 149 -0.83 24.60 0.05
C VAL A 149 -1.15 23.52 1.08
N ALA A 150 -2.19 22.74 0.86
CA ALA A 150 -2.50 21.57 1.69
C ALA A 150 -1.83 20.31 1.14
N ALA A 151 -1.57 19.36 2.02
CA ALA A 151 -1.18 17.99 1.68
C ALA A 151 -1.66 17.03 2.77
N VAL A 152 -1.83 15.75 2.44
CA VAL A 152 -2.17 14.73 3.45
C VAL A 152 -0.93 14.37 4.25
N ASN A 153 -1.05 14.36 5.56
CA ASN A 153 0.06 14.08 6.50
C ASN A 153 0.76 12.75 6.22
N ASN A 154 2.08 12.73 6.44
CA ASN A 154 2.93 11.54 6.33
C ASN A 154 2.88 10.84 4.96
N THR A 155 2.52 11.58 3.88
CA THR A 155 2.51 11.06 2.52
C THR A 155 3.78 11.43 1.74
N THR A 156 4.09 10.62 0.73
CA THR A 156 5.19 10.90 -0.20
C THR A 156 4.97 12.20 -0.98
N THR A 157 3.71 12.56 -1.25
CA THR A 157 3.33 13.79 -1.92
C THR A 157 3.54 15.01 -1.03
N MET A 158 3.22 14.93 0.28
CA MET A 158 3.53 16.02 1.23
C MET A 158 5.03 16.29 1.30
N ARG A 159 5.84 15.25 1.47
CA ARG A 159 7.30 15.40 1.48
C ARG A 159 7.84 15.98 0.19
N GLY A 160 7.29 15.54 -0.96
CA GLY A 160 7.62 16.10 -2.27
C GLY A 160 7.25 17.57 -2.40
N ALA A 161 6.06 17.96 -1.94
CA ALA A 161 5.60 19.36 -1.98
C ALA A 161 6.47 20.27 -1.10
N ILE A 162 6.81 19.82 0.12
CA ILE A 162 7.71 20.56 1.03
C ILE A 162 9.12 20.74 0.40
N ALA A 163 9.63 19.71 -0.27
CA ALA A 163 10.93 19.78 -0.95
C ALA A 163 10.89 20.69 -2.19
N HIS A 164 9.78 20.73 -2.88
CA HIS A 164 9.59 21.49 -4.12
C HIS A 164 9.37 22.99 -3.88
N LEU A 165 8.44 23.35 -2.95
CA LEU A 165 8.06 24.73 -2.69
C LEU A 165 9.03 25.39 -1.71
N LYS A 166 9.39 26.65 -2.00
CA LYS A 166 10.35 27.42 -1.20
C LYS A 166 9.69 28.59 -0.47
N ASN A 167 8.65 29.17 -1.04
CA ASN A 167 7.99 30.39 -0.58
C ASN A 167 6.56 30.12 -0.09
N ALA A 168 5.81 29.24 -0.77
CA ALA A 168 4.46 28.86 -0.39
C ALA A 168 4.49 27.93 0.84
N LYS A 169 3.50 28.11 1.74
CA LYS A 169 3.42 27.29 2.97
C LYS A 169 2.67 26.00 2.73
N VAL A 170 3.33 24.85 2.93
CA VAL A 170 2.68 23.52 2.94
C VAL A 170 2.19 23.19 4.34
N THR A 171 0.91 22.88 4.48
CA THR A 171 0.27 22.44 5.73
C THR A 171 -0.32 21.05 5.55
N GLY A 172 -0.03 20.15 6.51
CA GLY A 172 -0.53 18.79 6.51
C GLY A 172 -1.88 18.68 7.21
N TYR A 173 -2.77 17.85 6.65
CA TYR A 173 -4.10 17.52 7.16
C TYR A 173 -4.26 16.01 7.27
N GLN A 174 -5.24 15.54 8.05
CA GLN A 174 -5.36 14.10 8.34
C GLN A 174 -6.06 13.33 7.22
N THR A 175 -7.02 13.94 6.54
CA THR A 175 -7.86 13.25 5.56
C THR A 175 -7.97 14.01 4.24
N TYR A 176 -8.28 13.27 3.19
CA TYR A 176 -8.65 13.84 1.88
C TYR A 176 -9.91 14.72 1.99
N ASP A 177 -10.93 14.26 2.73
CA ASP A 177 -12.22 14.94 2.82
C ASP A 177 -12.11 16.29 3.51
N GLU A 178 -11.27 16.42 4.53
CA GLU A 178 -10.95 17.69 5.17
C GLU A 178 -10.39 18.69 4.15
N ILE A 179 -9.39 18.29 3.36
CA ILE A 179 -8.76 19.14 2.35
C ILE A 179 -9.76 19.47 1.22
N PHE A 180 -10.60 18.50 0.84
CA PHE A 180 -11.66 18.73 -0.16
C PHE A 180 -12.60 19.86 0.27
N GLY A 181 -13.05 19.86 1.53
CA GLY A 181 -13.86 20.93 2.10
C GLY A 181 -13.18 22.29 2.07
N LEU A 182 -11.93 22.35 2.53
CA LEU A 182 -11.13 23.57 2.57
C LEU A 182 -10.85 24.16 1.18
N LEU A 183 -10.55 23.31 0.19
CA LEU A 183 -10.33 23.76 -1.20
C LEU A 183 -11.61 24.30 -1.83
N LYS A 184 -12.73 23.59 -1.62
CA LYS A 184 -14.05 23.99 -2.10
C LYS A 184 -14.52 25.32 -1.46
N GLY A 185 -14.22 25.51 -0.17
CA GLY A 185 -14.49 26.73 0.59
C GLY A 185 -13.54 27.89 0.30
N GLY A 186 -12.44 27.64 -0.44
CA GLY A 186 -11.43 28.66 -0.76
C GLY A 186 -10.51 29.02 0.41
N GLU A 187 -10.51 28.24 1.50
CA GLU A 187 -9.69 28.45 2.71
C GLU A 187 -8.22 28.11 2.49
N ILE A 188 -7.93 27.25 1.51
CA ILE A 188 -6.60 26.94 0.99
C ILE A 188 -6.54 27.30 -0.50
N ASP A 189 -5.34 27.57 -1.00
CA ASP A 189 -5.13 28.00 -2.38
C ASP A 189 -4.87 26.80 -3.32
N ALA A 190 -4.21 25.74 -2.79
CA ALA A 190 -3.90 24.56 -3.55
C ALA A 190 -3.80 23.29 -2.67
N PHE A 191 -3.90 22.13 -3.33
CA PHE A 191 -3.71 20.81 -2.72
C PHE A 191 -2.73 19.97 -3.55
N ALA A 192 -1.72 19.39 -2.88
CA ALA A 192 -0.70 18.52 -3.47
C ALA A 192 -1.11 17.04 -3.35
N LEU A 193 -1.31 16.35 -4.47
CA LEU A 193 -1.63 14.92 -4.50
C LEU A 193 -1.23 14.28 -5.86
N SER A 194 -1.51 13.00 -6.05
CA SER A 194 -1.38 12.37 -7.37
C SER A 194 -2.36 12.97 -8.37
N ARG A 195 -1.92 13.15 -9.61
CA ARG A 195 -2.66 13.81 -10.69
C ARG A 195 -4.04 13.18 -10.94
N ASP A 196 -4.13 11.85 -10.90
CA ASP A 196 -5.39 11.12 -11.10
C ASP A 196 -6.42 11.44 -10.01
N GLN A 197 -6.00 11.52 -8.74
CA GLN A 197 -6.85 11.93 -7.62
C GLN A 197 -7.29 13.39 -7.77
N LEU A 198 -6.39 14.27 -8.17
CA LEU A 198 -6.70 15.70 -8.40
C LEU A 198 -7.65 15.89 -9.58
N ASN A 199 -7.49 15.11 -10.66
CA ASN A 199 -8.42 15.12 -11.79
C ASN A 199 -9.82 14.64 -11.40
N ALA A 200 -9.91 13.64 -10.52
CA ALA A 200 -11.19 13.17 -9.97
C ALA A 200 -11.83 14.24 -9.06
N MET A 201 -11.03 14.94 -8.25
CA MET A 201 -11.47 16.07 -7.42
C MET A 201 -11.97 17.24 -8.28
N ALA A 202 -11.27 17.59 -9.36
CA ALA A 202 -11.64 18.68 -10.25
C ALA A 202 -13.03 18.48 -10.88
N LYS A 203 -13.44 17.24 -11.14
CA LYS A 203 -14.79 16.91 -11.61
C LYS A 203 -15.88 17.21 -10.57
N GLN A 204 -15.53 17.24 -9.30
CA GLN A 204 -16.45 17.45 -8.17
C GLN A 204 -16.45 18.90 -7.68
N ILE A 205 -15.41 19.68 -8.00
CA ILE A 205 -15.30 21.11 -7.62
C ILE A 205 -15.12 21.94 -8.91
N PRO A 206 -16.21 22.39 -9.54
CA PRO A 206 -16.14 23.21 -10.75
C PRO A 206 -15.31 24.48 -10.54
N GLY A 207 -14.54 24.86 -11.55
CA GLY A 207 -13.67 26.05 -11.53
C GLY A 207 -12.29 25.84 -10.93
N THR A 208 -12.00 24.66 -10.38
CA THR A 208 -10.63 24.28 -10.00
C THR A 208 -9.79 23.95 -11.24
N ARG A 209 -8.47 23.99 -11.10
CA ARG A 209 -7.51 23.62 -12.14
C ARG A 209 -6.43 22.72 -11.58
N VAL A 210 -6.19 21.60 -12.23
CA VAL A 210 -4.99 20.77 -11.98
C VAL A 210 -3.86 21.32 -12.83
N LEU A 211 -2.69 21.59 -12.21
CA LEU A 211 -1.54 22.14 -12.93
C LEU A 211 -0.89 21.03 -13.80
N ASP A 212 -0.39 21.45 -14.97
CA ASP A 212 0.17 20.52 -15.96
C ASP A 212 1.54 19.95 -15.55
N GLU A 213 2.29 20.73 -14.78
CA GLU A 213 3.64 20.37 -14.32
C GLU A 213 3.60 19.24 -13.27
N THR A 214 4.66 18.47 -13.20
CA THR A 214 4.86 17.38 -12.23
C THR A 214 6.03 17.71 -11.31
N PHE A 215 5.79 17.82 -10.00
CA PHE A 215 6.88 18.09 -9.06
C PHE A 215 7.56 16.79 -8.57
N LYS A 216 6.90 15.66 -8.68
CA LYS A 216 7.42 14.36 -8.26
C LYS A 216 6.72 13.23 -8.99
N GLN A 217 7.48 12.20 -9.38
CA GLN A 217 6.91 10.88 -9.68
C GLN A 217 6.96 10.00 -8.44
N THR A 218 5.85 9.37 -8.13
CA THR A 218 5.75 8.39 -7.04
C THR A 218 5.61 7.00 -7.64
N VAL A 219 6.34 6.04 -7.10
CA VAL A 219 6.25 4.63 -7.48
C VAL A 219 5.53 3.86 -6.39
N THR A 220 4.61 2.99 -6.77
CA THR A 220 3.84 2.15 -5.84
C THR A 220 4.25 0.70 -5.98
N ALA A 221 4.40 0.02 -4.83
CA ALA A 221 4.78 -1.38 -4.75
C ALA A 221 3.98 -2.10 -3.65
N ALA A 222 3.93 -3.42 -3.72
CA ALA A 222 3.54 -4.23 -2.58
C ALA A 222 4.60 -4.10 -1.48
N ALA A 223 4.19 -4.06 -0.23
CA ALA A 223 5.10 -3.95 0.90
C ALA A 223 4.64 -4.81 2.08
N VAL A 224 5.61 -5.34 2.82
CA VAL A 224 5.40 -6.14 4.02
C VAL A 224 6.14 -5.51 5.20
N PRO A 225 5.81 -5.83 6.47
CA PRO A 225 6.58 -5.39 7.62
C PRO A 225 8.06 -5.79 7.49
N PRO A 226 8.99 -5.09 8.16
CA PRO A 226 10.41 -5.43 8.11
C PRO A 226 10.68 -6.80 8.76
N ASN A 227 11.74 -7.47 8.33
CA ASN A 227 12.15 -8.79 8.85
C ASN A 227 11.15 -9.93 8.57
N HIS A 228 10.38 -9.83 7.47
CA HIS A 228 9.46 -10.86 6.99
C HIS A 228 9.90 -11.36 5.60
N PRO A 229 11.01 -12.11 5.49
CA PRO A 229 11.62 -12.49 4.21
C PRO A 229 10.75 -13.43 3.37
N LEU A 230 9.99 -14.34 4.00
CA LEU A 230 9.10 -15.26 3.28
C LEU A 230 7.90 -14.49 2.69
N SER A 231 7.34 -13.55 3.45
CA SER A 231 6.26 -12.68 3.03
C SER A 231 6.71 -11.77 1.86
N LEU A 232 7.92 -11.22 1.93
CA LEU A 232 8.49 -10.43 0.84
C LEU A 232 8.67 -11.27 -0.42
N ALA A 233 9.30 -12.44 -0.30
CA ALA A 233 9.52 -13.34 -1.44
C ALA A 233 8.20 -13.79 -2.09
N PHE A 234 7.17 -14.05 -1.28
CA PHE A 234 5.83 -14.34 -1.78
C PHE A 234 5.22 -13.14 -2.51
N ALA A 235 5.30 -11.94 -1.93
CA ALA A 235 4.78 -10.72 -2.55
C ALA A 235 5.48 -10.41 -3.88
N GLU A 236 6.80 -10.60 -3.96
CA GLU A 236 7.59 -10.44 -5.18
C GLU A 236 7.15 -11.43 -6.26
N LYS A 237 7.04 -12.71 -5.92
CA LYS A 237 6.58 -13.75 -6.84
C LYS A 237 5.17 -13.46 -7.34
N PHE A 238 4.24 -13.18 -6.42
CA PHE A 238 2.86 -12.87 -6.77
C PHE A 238 2.75 -11.67 -7.72
N MET A 239 3.44 -10.56 -7.41
CA MET A 239 3.36 -9.36 -8.25
C MET A 239 3.94 -9.58 -9.65
N ASN A 240 5.04 -10.33 -9.77
CA ASN A 240 5.60 -10.70 -11.06
C ASN A 240 4.62 -11.57 -11.87
N GLU A 241 4.00 -12.55 -11.24
CA GLU A 241 2.97 -13.39 -11.85
C GLU A 241 1.73 -12.58 -12.22
N ALA A 242 1.25 -11.68 -11.36
CA ALA A 242 0.08 -10.84 -11.60
C ALA A 242 0.26 -9.88 -12.79
N ILE A 243 1.47 -9.40 -13.00
CA ILE A 243 1.83 -8.60 -14.18
C ILE A 243 1.80 -9.50 -15.43
N ALA A 244 2.42 -10.69 -15.37
CA ALA A 244 2.58 -11.57 -16.52
C ALA A 244 1.29 -12.25 -16.98
N ASN A 245 0.42 -12.64 -16.03
CA ASN A 245 -0.80 -13.40 -16.30
C ASN A 245 -2.07 -12.55 -16.44
N GLY A 246 -1.94 -11.21 -16.35
CA GLY A 246 -3.04 -10.26 -16.52
C GLY A 246 -3.88 -9.99 -15.26
N THR A 247 -3.54 -10.55 -14.09
CA THR A 247 -4.24 -10.28 -12.82
C THR A 247 -4.21 -8.80 -12.47
N LEU A 248 -3.05 -8.13 -12.62
CA LEU A 248 -2.93 -6.69 -12.39
C LEU A 248 -3.74 -5.89 -13.42
N ARG A 249 -3.74 -6.30 -14.72
CA ARG A 249 -4.56 -5.67 -15.75
C ARG A 249 -6.04 -5.74 -15.39
N LYS A 250 -6.51 -6.92 -14.96
CA LYS A 250 -7.89 -7.14 -14.52
C LYS A 250 -8.24 -6.25 -13.31
N ALA A 251 -7.34 -6.13 -12.33
CA ALA A 251 -7.53 -5.25 -11.19
C ALA A 251 -7.67 -3.77 -11.62
N TYR A 252 -6.88 -3.31 -12.60
CA TYR A 252 -7.02 -1.97 -13.18
C TYR A 252 -8.36 -1.79 -13.89
N ASP A 253 -8.75 -2.75 -14.74
CA ASP A 253 -9.99 -2.70 -15.52
C ASP A 253 -11.23 -2.66 -14.62
N ASN A 254 -11.26 -3.46 -13.56
CA ASN A 254 -12.33 -3.49 -12.56
C ASN A 254 -12.50 -2.14 -11.85
N ASN A 255 -11.42 -1.37 -11.73
CA ASN A 255 -11.39 -0.11 -11.00
C ASN A 255 -11.34 1.12 -11.92
N GLY A 256 -11.78 0.98 -13.18
CA GLY A 256 -11.92 2.10 -14.12
C GLY A 256 -10.62 2.64 -14.70
N LEU A 257 -9.51 1.91 -14.56
CA LEU A 257 -8.18 2.30 -15.02
C LEU A 257 -7.78 1.59 -16.33
N LYS A 258 -8.73 1.42 -17.26
CA LYS A 258 -8.56 0.67 -18.51
C LYS A 258 -7.41 1.19 -19.38
N ASP A 259 -7.27 2.51 -19.44
CA ASP A 259 -6.24 3.18 -20.26
C ASP A 259 -4.88 3.28 -19.55
N ARG A 260 -4.79 2.86 -18.28
CA ARG A 260 -3.54 2.90 -17.52
C ARG A 260 -2.62 1.76 -17.93
N PRO A 261 -1.38 2.05 -18.36
CA PRO A 261 -0.46 1.00 -18.74
C PRO A 261 -0.07 0.14 -17.52
N VAL A 262 -0.13 -1.18 -17.67
CA VAL A 262 0.53 -2.10 -16.74
C VAL A 262 2.01 -2.04 -17.03
N ARG A 263 2.82 -1.65 -16.04
CA ARG A 263 4.28 -1.66 -16.23
C ARG A 263 4.78 -3.10 -16.25
N THR A 264 5.41 -3.45 -17.35
CA THR A 264 6.36 -4.56 -17.39
C THR A 264 7.62 -4.05 -16.67
N GLN A 265 8.17 -4.84 -15.74
CA GLN A 265 9.40 -4.47 -15.03
C GLN A 265 10.47 -4.00 -16.04
N THR A 266 10.83 -2.73 -15.96
CA THR A 266 12.14 -2.29 -16.40
C THR A 266 13.10 -2.50 -15.24
N LYS A 267 14.17 -3.26 -15.51
CA LYS A 267 15.29 -3.52 -14.60
C LYS A 267 15.82 -2.26 -13.94
#